data_71f4c2d14baebaeef950167c24244b05
#
_entry.id   71f4c2d14baebaeef950167c24244b05
#
_cell.length_a   1.000
_cell.length_b   1.000
_cell.length_c   1.000
_cell.angle_alpha   90.00
_cell.angle_beta   90.00
_cell.angle_gamma   90.00
#
_symmetry.space_group_name_H-M   'P 1'
#
loop_
_entity.id
_entity.type
_entity.pdbx_description
1 polymer ?
#
loop_
_entity_poly.entity_id
_entity_poly.type
_entity_poly.pdbx_seq_one_letter_code
_entity_poly.pdbx_strand_id
1 'polypeptide(L)'
;MPQYRSATSTHGRNMAGARALWRATGVKDSDFGKPIIAIANSFTQFVPGHVGLRDVGRLVATEIEAAGGLAKEFNTIAVDDGIAMGHDGMLYSLPSRDLIADSVEYMVSAHCADALVCISNCDKITPGMLMAALRLNIPTIFISGGPMESGKMTAADGTTRKLDLIDAMMDAADPTVTDETISAIERLACPTCGSCSGMFTANSMNCLTEALGLALPMNGTLLATHADRGELFKRVGHQIVEITRAYYEHDDASVLPRSIATKAAFENAMSLDIAMGGSTNTVLHLLAAAQEAEVDFTMADIDRLSRKVPHLAKVAPSTNLYHIEDVHRAGGIIGILGELDRGGLLETTTPNVLGTTLGDELAAYDIARPGPDGVPGSQVSEEIRTGYLAAPAGVRTTEMFSQASRWESLDTDRAAGCIRDIEHAYSADGGLAVLFGNIAEKGCIVKTAGVDESILTFSGPAVVFESQEDAVAGLHLFAEDPGDVVIISHEGPRGGPGMQEMLYPTTYIKSMHLGKECALLTDGRFSGGTSGLSIGHVSPEAAAGGLIGLVRSGDIIDIDIPRRAISVRLSDEEIERRRAEEEARGEAAWTPHVDRPRKVSAALRAYAMLATSADLGAVRDLKRLGIK
;
A
#
# COMPACT_ATOMS: atom_id res chain seq x y z
N MET A 1 -18.49 -11.81 29.00
CA MET A 1 -17.79 -12.69 28.05
C MET A 1 -18.69 -12.87 26.82
N PRO A 2 -18.30 -12.46 25.66
CA PRO A 2 -19.05 -12.69 24.42
C PRO A 2 -19.10 -14.19 24.10
N GLN A 3 -20.17 -14.61 23.46
CA GLN A 3 -20.25 -16.00 22.96
C GLN A 3 -19.56 -16.11 21.61
N TYR A 4 -18.97 -17.26 21.32
CA TYR A 4 -18.50 -17.55 19.96
C TYR A 4 -19.63 -17.34 18.94
N ARG A 5 -19.36 -16.59 17.90
CA ARG A 5 -20.31 -16.32 16.80
C ARG A 5 -20.72 -17.63 16.11
N SER A 6 -19.77 -18.56 15.99
CA SER A 6 -19.96 -19.89 15.40
C SER A 6 -20.99 -20.74 16.15
N ALA A 7 -21.27 -20.44 17.42
CA ALA A 7 -22.34 -21.11 18.17
C ALA A 7 -23.69 -21.03 17.45
N THR A 8 -23.95 -19.96 16.66
CA THR A 8 -25.14 -19.80 15.83
C THR A 8 -25.40 -20.97 14.90
N SER A 9 -24.36 -21.56 14.30
CA SER A 9 -24.47 -22.67 13.34
C SER A 9 -24.03 -24.03 13.90
N THR A 10 -23.32 -24.03 15.05
CA THR A 10 -22.77 -25.25 15.64
C THR A 10 -23.55 -25.77 16.82
N HIS A 11 -24.43 -24.99 17.45
CA HIS A 11 -25.16 -25.35 18.65
C HIS A 11 -26.69 -25.39 18.44
N GLY A 12 -27.36 -26.11 19.34
CA GLY A 12 -28.82 -26.16 19.39
C GLY A 12 -29.44 -27.18 18.41
N ARG A 13 -30.63 -27.70 18.77
CA ARG A 13 -31.31 -28.77 18.01
C ARG A 13 -31.67 -28.30 16.58
N ASN A 14 -32.09 -27.05 16.44
CA ASN A 14 -32.52 -26.50 15.14
C ASN A 14 -31.38 -26.36 14.14
N MET A 15 -30.13 -26.37 14.59
CA MET A 15 -28.92 -26.27 13.74
C MET A 15 -28.38 -27.66 13.31
N ALA A 16 -29.17 -28.72 13.43
CA ALA A 16 -28.76 -30.04 12.99
C ALA A 16 -28.39 -30.08 11.50
N GLY A 17 -29.13 -29.37 10.65
CA GLY A 17 -28.82 -29.24 9.22
C GLY A 17 -27.49 -28.57 8.97
N ALA A 18 -27.22 -27.44 9.63
CA ALA A 18 -25.94 -26.74 9.53
C ALA A 18 -24.78 -27.63 10.00
N ARG A 19 -24.93 -28.34 11.14
CA ARG A 19 -23.90 -29.28 11.59
C ARG A 19 -23.68 -30.45 10.64
N ALA A 20 -24.74 -30.96 9.97
CA ALA A 20 -24.58 -31.98 8.93
C ALA A 20 -23.70 -31.48 7.78
N LEU A 21 -23.89 -30.23 7.34
CA LEU A 21 -23.04 -29.59 6.32
C LEU A 21 -21.62 -29.37 6.82
N TRP A 22 -21.43 -28.89 8.06
CA TRP A 22 -20.10 -28.79 8.67
C TRP A 22 -19.36 -30.14 8.68
N ARG A 23 -20.05 -31.26 9.02
CA ARG A 23 -19.45 -32.58 8.92
C ARG A 23 -19.05 -32.97 7.50
N ALA A 24 -19.85 -32.59 6.50
CA ALA A 24 -19.52 -32.80 5.10
C ALA A 24 -18.27 -32.03 4.63
N THR A 25 -17.90 -30.97 5.35
CA THR A 25 -16.62 -30.24 5.14
C THR A 25 -15.46 -30.81 5.99
N GLY A 26 -15.63 -31.98 6.63
CA GLY A 26 -14.60 -32.67 7.41
C GLY A 26 -14.57 -32.31 8.90
N VAL A 27 -15.53 -31.52 9.43
CA VAL A 27 -15.62 -31.19 10.87
C VAL A 27 -16.01 -32.47 11.65
N LYS A 28 -15.25 -32.79 12.68
CA LYS A 28 -15.45 -33.97 13.55
C LYS A 28 -16.28 -33.58 14.77
N ASP A 29 -16.77 -34.59 15.50
CA ASP A 29 -17.54 -34.37 16.73
C ASP A 29 -16.72 -33.62 17.80
N SER A 30 -15.41 -33.87 17.86
CA SER A 30 -14.49 -33.19 18.77
C SER A 30 -14.20 -31.75 18.44
N ASP A 31 -14.61 -31.26 17.26
CA ASP A 31 -14.33 -29.89 16.80
C ASP A 31 -15.48 -28.94 17.13
N PHE A 32 -16.68 -29.46 17.38
CA PHE A 32 -17.80 -28.64 17.80
C PHE A 32 -17.55 -28.05 19.19
N GLY A 33 -17.63 -26.72 19.27
CA GLY A 33 -17.28 -25.95 20.46
C GLY A 33 -15.93 -25.28 20.41
N LYS A 34 -15.06 -25.61 19.45
CA LYS A 34 -13.85 -24.83 19.14
C LYS A 34 -14.22 -23.56 18.37
N PRO A 35 -13.44 -22.46 18.52
CA PRO A 35 -13.64 -21.28 17.68
C PRO A 35 -13.37 -21.61 16.21
N ILE A 36 -14.24 -21.14 15.31
CA ILE A 36 -14.04 -21.21 13.86
C ILE A 36 -13.22 -20.00 13.43
N ILE A 37 -12.00 -20.26 12.96
CA ILE A 37 -11.09 -19.23 12.47
C ILE A 37 -11.09 -19.26 10.96
N ALA A 38 -11.57 -18.18 10.34
CA ALA A 38 -11.55 -17.99 8.92
C ALA A 38 -10.13 -17.61 8.44
N ILE A 39 -9.68 -18.20 7.36
CA ILE A 39 -8.46 -17.81 6.66
C ILE A 39 -8.88 -17.20 5.33
N ALA A 40 -8.83 -15.87 5.22
CA ALA A 40 -8.99 -15.17 3.96
C ALA A 40 -7.66 -15.21 3.21
N ASN A 41 -7.57 -16.07 2.21
CA ASN A 41 -6.39 -16.21 1.37
C ASN A 41 -6.61 -15.51 0.02
N SER A 42 -5.58 -14.96 -0.57
CA SER A 42 -5.61 -14.33 -1.87
C SER A 42 -4.80 -15.09 -2.93
N PHE A 43 -4.63 -16.40 -2.76
CA PHE A 43 -3.94 -17.24 -3.75
C PHE A 43 -4.49 -17.03 -5.16
N THR A 44 -3.58 -16.83 -6.11
CA THR A 44 -3.84 -16.85 -7.55
C THR A 44 -2.54 -17.12 -8.32
N GLN A 45 -2.68 -17.62 -9.55
CA GLN A 45 -1.54 -17.79 -10.47
C GLN A 45 -1.26 -16.54 -11.31
N PHE A 46 -2.08 -15.50 -11.20
CA PHE A 46 -1.92 -14.23 -11.96
C PHE A 46 -1.00 -13.22 -11.29
N VAL A 47 -0.64 -13.39 -10.02
CA VAL A 47 0.11 -12.41 -9.22
C VAL A 47 1.38 -13.06 -8.67
N PRO A 48 2.59 -12.59 -9.00
CA PRO A 48 3.85 -13.19 -8.54
C PRO A 48 3.93 -13.35 -7.02
N GLY A 49 3.42 -12.37 -6.26
CA GLY A 49 3.38 -12.40 -4.81
C GLY A 49 2.38 -13.41 -4.21
N HIS A 50 1.53 -14.02 -5.03
CA HIS A 50 0.43 -14.88 -4.58
C HIS A 50 0.52 -16.33 -5.03
N VAL A 51 1.44 -16.67 -5.95
CA VAL A 51 1.53 -18.03 -6.53
C VAL A 51 1.78 -19.12 -5.49
N GLY A 52 2.47 -18.83 -4.40
CA GLY A 52 2.77 -19.76 -3.31
C GLY A 52 1.76 -19.75 -2.16
N LEU A 53 0.78 -18.84 -2.14
CA LEU A 53 -0.10 -18.66 -0.98
C LEU A 53 -1.05 -19.83 -0.70
N ARG A 54 -1.29 -20.71 -1.68
CA ARG A 54 -2.06 -21.96 -1.46
C ARG A 54 -1.46 -22.82 -0.36
N ASP A 55 -0.14 -23.02 -0.39
CA ASP A 55 0.53 -23.89 0.57
C ASP A 55 0.69 -23.20 1.92
N VAL A 56 0.80 -21.88 1.91
CA VAL A 56 0.79 -21.03 3.10
C VAL A 56 -0.54 -21.14 3.86
N GLY A 57 -1.68 -21.09 3.17
CA GLY A 57 -2.98 -21.24 3.81
C GLY A 57 -3.10 -22.57 4.56
N ARG A 58 -2.59 -23.67 3.97
CA ARG A 58 -2.55 -24.98 4.61
C ARG A 58 -1.62 -25.02 5.83
N LEU A 59 -0.46 -24.37 5.76
CA LEU A 59 0.46 -24.27 6.89
C LEU A 59 -0.22 -23.56 8.07
N VAL A 60 -0.81 -22.39 7.83
CA VAL A 60 -1.53 -21.63 8.87
C VAL A 60 -2.70 -22.44 9.44
N ALA A 61 -3.48 -23.14 8.58
CA ALA A 61 -4.58 -23.98 9.03
C ALA A 61 -4.11 -25.09 9.97
N THR A 62 -2.98 -25.74 9.66
CA THR A 62 -2.39 -26.78 10.49
C THR A 62 -2.01 -26.26 11.89
N GLU A 63 -1.42 -25.07 11.95
CA GLU A 63 -1.01 -24.47 13.21
C GLU A 63 -2.20 -23.97 14.05
N ILE A 64 -3.25 -23.43 13.40
CA ILE A 64 -4.52 -23.10 14.07
C ILE A 64 -5.13 -24.34 14.72
N GLU A 65 -5.18 -25.46 13.99
CA GLU A 65 -5.74 -26.71 14.50
C GLU A 65 -4.89 -27.27 15.65
N ALA A 66 -3.56 -27.19 15.55
CA ALA A 66 -2.63 -27.57 16.62
C ALA A 66 -2.82 -26.73 17.88
N ALA A 67 -3.12 -25.43 17.73
CA ALA A 67 -3.41 -24.53 18.85
C ALA A 67 -4.84 -24.69 19.42
N GLY A 68 -5.69 -25.51 18.79
CA GLY A 68 -7.04 -25.85 19.28
C GLY A 68 -8.18 -25.04 18.67
N GLY A 69 -7.93 -24.31 17.58
CA GLY A 69 -8.97 -23.72 16.73
C GLY A 69 -9.52 -24.69 15.69
N LEU A 70 -10.51 -24.26 14.92
CA LEU A 70 -11.02 -24.94 13.73
C LEU A 70 -10.81 -24.02 12.52
N ALA A 71 -9.84 -24.34 11.68
CA ALA A 71 -9.50 -23.53 10.52
C ALA A 71 -10.48 -23.77 9.36
N LYS A 72 -10.90 -22.66 8.70
CA LYS A 72 -11.71 -22.70 7.48
C LYS A 72 -11.18 -21.66 6.49
N GLU A 73 -10.57 -22.14 5.42
CA GLU A 73 -9.97 -21.31 4.38
C GLU A 73 -10.96 -21.01 3.26
N PHE A 74 -10.89 -19.78 2.74
CA PHE A 74 -11.53 -19.36 1.51
C PHE A 74 -10.62 -18.37 0.76
N ASN A 75 -10.84 -18.23 -0.57
CA ASN A 75 -10.08 -17.29 -1.37
C ASN A 75 -10.91 -16.07 -1.74
N THR A 76 -10.26 -14.90 -1.74
CA THR A 76 -10.72 -13.73 -2.46
C THR A 76 -9.94 -13.55 -3.77
N ILE A 77 -10.36 -12.58 -4.60
CA ILE A 77 -9.65 -12.23 -5.83
C ILE A 77 -8.36 -11.45 -5.53
N ALA A 78 -7.44 -11.45 -6.50
CA ALA A 78 -6.29 -10.57 -6.52
C ALA A 78 -6.02 -10.12 -7.95
N VAL A 79 -5.88 -8.80 -8.16
CA VAL A 79 -5.47 -8.17 -9.42
C VAL A 79 -4.02 -7.75 -9.26
N ASP A 80 -3.19 -8.02 -10.26
CA ASP A 80 -1.80 -7.56 -10.31
C ASP A 80 -1.72 -6.19 -10.97
N ASP A 81 -1.33 -5.19 -10.21
CA ASP A 81 -1.22 -3.82 -10.71
C ASP A 81 -0.10 -3.69 -11.76
N GLY A 82 1.01 -4.40 -11.58
CA GLY A 82 2.13 -4.35 -12.52
C GLY A 82 1.77 -4.93 -13.90
N ILE A 83 1.08 -6.07 -13.93
CA ILE A 83 0.60 -6.70 -15.18
C ILE A 83 -0.53 -5.88 -15.82
N ALA A 84 -1.37 -5.23 -15.02
CA ALA A 84 -2.46 -4.40 -15.49
C ALA A 84 -2.02 -2.98 -15.93
N MET A 85 -0.79 -2.58 -15.64
CA MET A 85 -0.27 -1.24 -15.91
C MET A 85 -0.25 -0.92 -17.39
N GLY A 86 -0.72 0.29 -17.76
CA GLY A 86 -0.66 0.81 -19.13
C GLY A 86 -1.76 0.31 -20.07
N HIS A 87 -2.78 -0.38 -19.58
CA HIS A 87 -3.96 -0.78 -20.38
C HIS A 87 -5.23 -0.80 -19.53
N ASP A 88 -6.40 -1.01 -20.16
CA ASP A 88 -7.73 -1.00 -19.52
C ASP A 88 -7.88 -1.93 -18.31
N GLY A 89 -7.01 -2.92 -18.14
CA GLY A 89 -6.97 -3.79 -16.95
C GLY A 89 -6.74 -3.02 -15.66
N MET A 90 -6.02 -1.89 -15.73
CA MET A 90 -5.71 -1.06 -14.57
C MET A 90 -6.94 -0.37 -13.94
N LEU A 91 -8.01 -0.19 -14.71
CA LEU A 91 -9.29 0.33 -14.21
C LEU A 91 -9.91 -0.58 -13.14
N TYR A 92 -9.61 -1.88 -13.16
CA TYR A 92 -10.12 -2.87 -12.21
C TYR A 92 -9.32 -2.96 -10.91
N SER A 93 -8.12 -2.40 -10.86
CA SER A 93 -7.24 -2.50 -9.70
C SER A 93 -7.87 -1.90 -8.44
N LEU A 94 -8.09 -0.59 -8.37
CA LEU A 94 -8.63 0.05 -7.17
C LEU A 94 -10.05 -0.43 -6.81
N PRO A 95 -10.99 -0.61 -7.75
CA PRO A 95 -12.30 -1.17 -7.43
C PRO A 95 -12.27 -2.57 -6.82
N SER A 96 -11.24 -3.37 -7.12
CA SER A 96 -11.06 -4.70 -6.52
C SER A 96 -10.85 -4.63 -5.01
N ARG A 97 -10.28 -3.56 -4.46
CA ARG A 97 -10.11 -3.35 -3.02
C ARG A 97 -11.43 -3.44 -2.27
N ASP A 98 -12.43 -2.69 -2.72
CA ASP A 98 -13.78 -2.70 -2.12
C ASP A 98 -14.49 -4.04 -2.32
N LEU A 99 -14.31 -4.69 -3.46
CA LEU A 99 -14.86 -6.02 -3.73
C LEU A 99 -14.22 -7.10 -2.84
N ILE A 100 -12.92 -7.01 -2.58
CA ILE A 100 -12.20 -7.87 -1.65
C ILE A 100 -12.77 -7.69 -0.24
N ALA A 101 -12.94 -6.44 0.21
CA ALA A 101 -13.53 -6.14 1.51
C ALA A 101 -14.92 -6.78 1.65
N ASP A 102 -15.79 -6.61 0.67
CA ASP A 102 -17.12 -7.23 0.65
C ASP A 102 -17.03 -8.75 0.67
N SER A 103 -16.19 -9.36 -0.15
CA SER A 103 -16.09 -10.82 -0.24
C SER A 103 -15.68 -11.46 1.08
N VAL A 104 -14.74 -10.83 1.80
CA VAL A 104 -14.32 -11.28 3.13
C VAL A 104 -15.43 -11.11 4.15
N GLU A 105 -16.10 -9.94 4.15
CA GLU A 105 -17.25 -9.68 5.03
C GLU A 105 -18.38 -10.69 4.80
N TYR A 106 -18.73 -10.98 3.54
CA TYR A 106 -19.76 -11.97 3.19
C TYR A 106 -19.43 -13.35 3.73
N MET A 107 -18.20 -13.84 3.50
CA MET A 107 -17.82 -15.18 3.93
C MET A 107 -17.79 -15.30 5.45
N VAL A 108 -17.19 -14.36 6.14
CA VAL A 108 -17.06 -14.36 7.59
C VAL A 108 -18.40 -14.19 8.30
N SER A 109 -19.25 -13.26 7.79
CA SER A 109 -20.56 -12.99 8.40
C SER A 109 -21.57 -14.09 8.14
N ALA A 110 -21.66 -14.61 6.90
CA ALA A 110 -22.60 -15.67 6.55
C ALA A 110 -22.32 -17.00 7.29
N HIS A 111 -21.05 -17.31 7.55
CA HIS A 111 -20.65 -18.53 8.25
C HIS A 111 -20.38 -18.32 9.75
N CYS A 112 -20.57 -17.09 10.25
CA CYS A 112 -20.39 -16.73 11.65
C CYS A 112 -19.02 -17.14 12.20
N ALA A 113 -17.93 -16.89 11.45
CA ALA A 113 -16.59 -17.19 11.95
C ALA A 113 -16.24 -16.29 13.15
N ASP A 114 -15.45 -16.81 14.07
CA ASP A 114 -15.11 -16.15 15.34
C ASP A 114 -13.89 -15.23 15.21
N ALA A 115 -12.96 -15.57 14.32
CA ALA A 115 -11.74 -14.82 14.08
C ALA A 115 -11.31 -14.92 12.62
N LEU A 116 -10.34 -14.10 12.23
CA LEU A 116 -9.90 -13.95 10.85
C LEU A 116 -8.37 -13.89 10.75
N VAL A 117 -7.78 -14.68 9.86
CA VAL A 117 -6.41 -14.52 9.38
C VAL A 117 -6.49 -13.95 7.96
N CYS A 118 -5.78 -12.86 7.70
CA CYS A 118 -5.67 -12.23 6.39
C CYS A 118 -4.32 -12.57 5.76
N ILE A 119 -4.32 -13.39 4.70
CA ILE A 119 -3.11 -13.73 3.92
C ILE A 119 -3.16 -12.96 2.61
N SER A 120 -2.35 -11.90 2.53
CA SER A 120 -2.29 -10.98 1.40
C SER A 120 -0.85 -10.71 0.97
N ASN A 121 -0.64 -10.03 -0.15
CA ASN A 121 0.72 -9.61 -0.51
C ASN A 121 0.80 -8.46 -1.52
N CYS A 122 -0.29 -8.10 -2.22
CA CYS A 122 -0.25 -7.11 -3.30
C CYS A 122 -1.13 -5.89 -2.99
N ASP A 123 -1.02 -4.87 -3.84
CA ASP A 123 -1.43 -3.48 -3.67
C ASP A 123 -2.82 -3.24 -3.12
N LYS A 124 -3.84 -3.91 -3.67
CA LYS A 124 -5.25 -3.66 -3.31
C LYS A 124 -5.81 -4.72 -2.38
N ILE A 125 -5.09 -5.85 -2.26
CA ILE A 125 -5.55 -6.99 -1.47
C ILE A 125 -5.36 -6.71 0.00
N THR A 126 -4.18 -6.27 0.42
CA THR A 126 -3.90 -5.92 1.81
C THR A 126 -4.85 -4.84 2.33
N PRO A 127 -5.05 -3.68 1.66
CA PRO A 127 -6.01 -2.69 2.13
C PRO A 127 -7.48 -3.16 2.03
N GLY A 128 -7.85 -3.99 1.06
CA GLY A 128 -9.20 -4.57 0.99
C GLY A 128 -9.50 -5.48 2.18
N MET A 129 -8.55 -6.35 2.55
CA MET A 129 -8.68 -7.18 3.75
C MET A 129 -8.66 -6.33 5.03
N LEU A 130 -7.88 -5.23 5.08
CA LEU A 130 -7.86 -4.31 6.21
C LEU A 130 -9.22 -3.64 6.42
N MET A 131 -9.86 -3.16 5.34
CA MET A 131 -11.22 -2.64 5.39
C MET A 131 -12.20 -3.68 5.95
N ALA A 132 -12.14 -4.93 5.49
CA ALA A 132 -13.00 -6.00 6.00
C ALA A 132 -12.76 -6.30 7.48
N ALA A 133 -11.50 -6.38 7.92
CA ALA A 133 -11.14 -6.61 9.32
C ALA A 133 -11.71 -5.54 10.24
N LEU A 134 -11.63 -4.28 9.81
CA LEU A 134 -12.15 -3.13 10.57
C LEU A 134 -13.69 -3.08 10.59
N ARG A 135 -14.37 -3.47 9.49
CA ARG A 135 -15.84 -3.63 9.45
C ARG A 135 -16.32 -4.71 10.40
N LEU A 136 -15.71 -5.89 10.31
CA LEU A 136 -16.09 -7.07 11.07
C LEU A 136 -15.80 -6.91 12.56
N ASN A 137 -14.70 -6.26 12.90
CA ASN A 137 -14.21 -6.03 14.26
C ASN A 137 -14.23 -7.28 15.14
N ILE A 138 -13.70 -8.38 14.62
CA ILE A 138 -13.44 -9.64 15.33
C ILE A 138 -11.94 -9.85 15.45
N PRO A 139 -11.43 -10.69 16.37
CA PRO A 139 -10.00 -10.97 16.46
C PRO A 139 -9.40 -11.27 15.09
N THR A 140 -8.39 -10.50 14.68
CA THR A 140 -7.83 -10.59 13.33
C THR A 140 -6.32 -10.39 13.36
N ILE A 141 -5.60 -11.14 12.54
CA ILE A 141 -4.16 -10.98 12.33
C ILE A 141 -3.84 -11.00 10.83
N PHE A 142 -2.88 -10.16 10.43
CA PHE A 142 -2.37 -10.09 9.07
C PHE A 142 -1.05 -10.84 8.93
N ILE A 143 -0.86 -11.44 7.77
CA ILE A 143 0.42 -12.00 7.33
C ILE A 143 0.56 -11.84 5.83
N SER A 144 1.65 -11.21 5.39
CA SER A 144 1.97 -11.07 3.97
C SER A 144 2.73 -12.27 3.43
N GLY A 145 2.62 -12.51 2.12
CA GLY A 145 3.45 -13.50 1.43
C GLY A 145 4.94 -13.16 1.42
N GLY A 146 5.27 -11.89 1.67
CA GLY A 146 6.64 -11.36 1.69
C GLY A 146 7.10 -10.78 0.37
N PRO A 147 8.11 -9.90 0.38
CA PRO A 147 8.71 -9.30 -0.80
C PRO A 147 9.58 -10.30 -1.58
N MET A 148 9.70 -10.06 -2.90
CA MET A 148 10.68 -10.76 -3.73
C MET A 148 12.10 -10.23 -3.50
N GLU A 149 13.10 -10.99 -3.92
CA GLU A 149 14.48 -10.54 -3.99
C GLU A 149 14.66 -9.50 -5.11
N SER A 150 15.58 -8.54 -4.95
CA SER A 150 15.95 -7.65 -6.05
C SER A 150 16.61 -8.41 -7.19
N GLY A 151 16.32 -8.01 -8.43
CA GLY A 151 17.03 -8.50 -9.60
C GLY A 151 18.50 -8.05 -9.61
N LYS A 152 19.37 -8.76 -10.33
CA LYS A 152 20.78 -8.39 -10.47
C LYS A 152 21.26 -8.65 -11.89
N MET A 153 21.92 -7.67 -12.48
CA MET A 153 22.59 -7.80 -13.77
C MET A 153 24.05 -7.40 -13.61
N THR A 154 24.96 -8.29 -14.01
CA THR A 154 26.40 -8.01 -14.00
C THR A 154 26.85 -7.67 -15.40
N ALA A 155 27.40 -6.47 -15.58
CA ALA A 155 27.96 -6.02 -16.84
C ALA A 155 29.30 -6.70 -17.16
N ALA A 156 29.77 -6.58 -18.41
CA ALA A 156 31.00 -7.19 -18.87
C ALA A 156 32.25 -6.70 -18.11
N ASP A 157 32.22 -5.53 -17.51
CA ASP A 157 33.27 -4.94 -16.67
C ASP A 157 33.27 -5.46 -15.22
N GLY A 158 32.31 -6.33 -14.87
CA GLY A 158 32.13 -6.88 -13.53
C GLY A 158 31.26 -6.02 -12.58
N THR A 159 30.80 -4.85 -13.00
CA THR A 159 29.87 -4.06 -12.20
C THR A 159 28.50 -4.73 -12.13
N THR A 160 27.91 -4.76 -10.93
CA THR A 160 26.57 -5.33 -10.72
C THR A 160 25.58 -4.21 -10.43
N ARG A 161 24.51 -4.14 -11.25
CA ARG A 161 23.35 -3.27 -11.05
C ARG A 161 22.22 -4.10 -10.43
N LYS A 162 21.60 -3.60 -9.37
CA LYS A 162 20.30 -4.12 -8.90
C LYS A 162 19.20 -3.70 -9.87
N LEU A 163 18.20 -4.53 -10.02
CA LEU A 163 17.07 -4.33 -10.94
C LEU A 163 15.74 -4.56 -10.24
N ASP A 164 14.72 -3.86 -10.72
CA ASP A 164 13.33 -4.11 -10.39
C ASP A 164 12.42 -3.92 -11.61
N LEU A 165 11.09 -3.99 -11.41
CA LEU A 165 10.09 -3.80 -12.46
C LEU A 165 10.25 -2.45 -13.19
N ILE A 166 10.60 -1.38 -12.45
CA ILE A 166 10.71 -0.03 -13.02
C ILE A 166 11.89 0.07 -13.97
N ASP A 167 13.01 -0.58 -13.65
CA ASP A 167 14.15 -0.64 -14.57
C ASP A 167 13.76 -1.26 -15.92
N ALA A 168 13.00 -2.36 -15.88
CA ALA A 168 12.53 -3.00 -17.12
C ALA A 168 11.63 -2.07 -17.95
N MET A 169 10.73 -1.31 -17.30
CA MET A 169 9.85 -0.36 -17.98
C MET A 169 10.60 0.86 -18.52
N MET A 170 11.55 1.39 -17.75
CA MET A 170 12.35 2.55 -18.14
C MET A 170 13.26 2.23 -19.33
N ASP A 171 13.99 1.13 -19.24
CA ASP A 171 14.91 0.73 -20.30
C ASP A 171 14.15 0.35 -21.59
N ALA A 172 12.91 -0.19 -21.47
CA ALA A 172 12.04 -0.44 -22.62
C ALA A 172 11.50 0.85 -23.26
N ALA A 173 11.37 1.94 -22.53
CA ALA A 173 10.95 3.24 -23.04
C ALA A 173 12.12 4.05 -23.67
N ASP A 174 13.36 3.66 -23.44
CA ASP A 174 14.55 4.32 -24.01
C ASP A 174 14.89 3.74 -25.39
N PRO A 175 14.73 4.52 -26.48
CA PRO A 175 15.00 4.03 -27.84
C PRO A 175 16.48 3.73 -28.11
N THR A 176 17.39 4.08 -27.19
CA THR A 176 18.82 3.78 -27.32
C THR A 176 19.20 2.40 -26.76
N VAL A 177 18.32 1.79 -25.97
CA VAL A 177 18.51 0.44 -25.41
C VAL A 177 18.11 -0.63 -26.41
N THR A 178 18.96 -1.64 -26.62
CA THR A 178 18.70 -2.69 -27.61
C THR A 178 17.70 -3.71 -27.10
N ASP A 179 16.96 -4.37 -28.00
CA ASP A 179 15.98 -5.42 -27.68
C ASP A 179 16.64 -6.60 -26.93
N GLU A 180 17.92 -6.92 -27.22
CA GLU A 180 18.66 -7.93 -26.49
C GLU A 180 18.88 -7.55 -25.02
N THR A 181 19.19 -6.28 -24.76
CA THR A 181 19.37 -5.76 -23.40
C THR A 181 18.05 -5.76 -22.66
N ILE A 182 16.95 -5.28 -23.28
CA ILE A 182 15.59 -5.32 -22.71
C ILE A 182 15.23 -6.76 -22.34
N SER A 183 15.41 -7.71 -23.27
CA SER A 183 15.13 -9.13 -23.04
C SER A 183 15.97 -9.76 -21.90
N ALA A 184 17.19 -9.27 -21.68
CA ALA A 184 18.01 -9.69 -20.54
C ALA A 184 17.46 -9.14 -19.21
N ILE A 185 17.05 -7.86 -19.19
CA ILE A 185 16.48 -7.21 -18.02
C ILE A 185 15.15 -7.87 -17.62
N GLU A 186 14.25 -8.14 -18.57
CA GLU A 186 12.98 -8.85 -18.32
C GLU A 186 13.17 -10.19 -17.57
N ARG A 187 14.26 -10.91 -17.88
CA ARG A 187 14.55 -12.19 -17.23
C ARG A 187 15.11 -12.04 -15.83
N LEU A 188 15.64 -10.88 -15.48
CA LEU A 188 16.40 -10.65 -14.25
C LEU A 188 15.68 -9.73 -13.25
N ALA A 189 14.81 -8.83 -13.72
CA ALA A 189 14.22 -7.78 -12.89
C ALA A 189 13.33 -8.32 -11.75
N CYS A 190 12.59 -9.42 -12.01
CA CYS A 190 11.71 -10.05 -11.03
C CYS A 190 12.10 -11.53 -10.86
N PRO A 191 13.15 -11.85 -10.08
CA PRO A 191 13.74 -13.18 -10.07
C PRO A 191 12.98 -14.22 -9.25
N THR A 192 12.14 -13.79 -8.28
CA THR A 192 11.50 -14.72 -7.35
C THR A 192 9.99 -14.46 -7.22
N CYS A 193 9.27 -15.39 -6.58
CA CYS A 193 7.95 -15.07 -6.04
C CYS A 193 8.07 -14.00 -4.94
N GLY A 194 6.98 -13.33 -4.65
CA GLY A 194 6.92 -12.25 -3.67
C GLY A 194 6.24 -11.00 -4.25
N SER A 195 5.95 -10.03 -3.39
CA SER A 195 5.60 -8.66 -3.79
C SER A 195 6.83 -7.95 -4.37
N CYS A 196 6.69 -6.68 -4.78
CA CYS A 196 7.82 -5.94 -5.35
C CYS A 196 9.06 -5.94 -4.45
N SER A 197 10.27 -5.84 -5.03
CA SER A 197 11.51 -5.76 -4.26
C SER A 197 11.80 -4.39 -3.65
N GLY A 198 11.09 -3.33 -4.08
CA GLY A 198 11.20 -1.96 -3.57
C GLY A 198 10.04 -1.55 -2.66
N MET A 199 10.04 -0.28 -2.22
CA MET A 199 8.98 0.30 -1.38
C MET A 199 7.85 0.85 -2.27
N PHE A 200 7.23 -0.04 -3.05
CA PHE A 200 6.00 0.21 -3.80
C PHE A 200 4.77 0.01 -2.91
N THR A 201 3.57 0.16 -3.46
CA THR A 201 2.32 0.11 -2.69
C THR A 201 2.14 -1.21 -1.94
N ALA A 202 2.46 -2.35 -2.56
CA ALA A 202 2.33 -3.67 -1.94
C ALA A 202 3.14 -3.77 -0.64
N ASN A 203 4.45 -3.48 -0.71
CA ASN A 203 5.32 -3.51 0.46
C ASN A 203 4.97 -2.42 1.46
N SER A 204 4.66 -1.20 1.00
CA SER A 204 4.22 -0.13 1.90
C SER A 204 3.01 -0.58 2.73
N MET A 205 1.97 -1.15 2.12
CA MET A 205 0.80 -1.63 2.86
C MET A 205 1.11 -2.79 3.81
N ASN A 206 1.99 -3.74 3.39
CA ASN A 206 2.44 -4.83 4.28
C ASN A 206 3.22 -4.31 5.49
N CYS A 207 4.04 -3.27 5.32
CA CYS A 207 4.75 -2.57 6.39
C CYS A 207 3.77 -1.81 7.30
N LEU A 208 2.75 -1.16 6.72
CA LEU A 208 1.76 -0.40 7.48
C LEU A 208 0.85 -1.30 8.34
N THR A 209 0.55 -2.55 7.94
CA THR A 209 -0.16 -3.49 8.83
C THR A 209 0.65 -3.86 10.07
N GLU A 210 1.99 -3.88 9.96
CA GLU A 210 2.91 -4.04 11.09
C GLU A 210 2.87 -2.81 12.00
N ALA A 211 3.03 -1.60 11.44
CA ALA A 211 2.99 -0.35 12.20
C ALA A 211 1.63 -0.04 12.85
N LEU A 212 0.52 -0.52 12.25
CA LEU A 212 -0.82 -0.46 12.85
C LEU A 212 -0.99 -1.42 14.03
N GLY A 213 -0.05 -2.33 14.27
CA GLY A 213 -0.15 -3.36 15.31
C GLY A 213 -0.99 -4.58 14.92
N LEU A 214 -1.35 -4.77 13.64
CA LEU A 214 -2.21 -5.86 13.16
C LEU A 214 -1.43 -7.04 12.57
N ALA A 215 -0.10 -6.94 12.45
CA ALA A 215 0.79 -8.00 11.98
C ALA A 215 1.97 -8.17 12.94
N LEU A 216 2.65 -9.31 12.85
CA LEU A 216 3.86 -9.56 13.65
C LEU A 216 5.06 -8.79 13.08
N PRO A 217 6.07 -8.44 13.90
CA PRO A 217 7.33 -7.90 13.44
C PRO A 217 7.97 -8.76 12.34
N MET A 218 8.65 -8.12 11.37
CA MET A 218 9.23 -8.71 10.16
C MET A 218 8.21 -9.01 9.04
N ASN A 219 6.92 -8.82 9.26
CA ASN A 219 5.88 -9.09 8.27
C ASN A 219 6.15 -8.39 6.93
N GLY A 220 6.50 -7.10 6.97
CA GLY A 220 6.65 -6.27 5.77
C GLY A 220 7.97 -6.47 5.02
N THR A 221 9.02 -7.00 5.64
CA THR A 221 10.38 -6.93 5.08
C THR A 221 11.09 -8.27 4.88
N LEU A 222 10.69 -9.34 5.56
CA LEU A 222 11.29 -10.66 5.41
C LEU A 222 10.93 -11.25 4.04
N LEU A 223 11.92 -11.73 3.28
CA LEU A 223 11.75 -12.23 1.91
C LEU A 223 10.81 -13.44 1.82
N ALA A 224 10.02 -13.52 0.74
CA ALA A 224 9.08 -14.62 0.48
C ALA A 224 9.78 -15.97 0.34
N THR A 225 10.99 -15.99 -0.23
CA THR A 225 11.79 -17.19 -0.47
C THR A 225 12.53 -17.69 0.77
N HIS A 226 12.69 -16.87 1.82
CA HIS A 226 13.47 -17.23 2.99
C HIS A 226 12.71 -18.18 3.94
N ALA A 227 13.40 -19.19 4.45
CA ALA A 227 12.82 -20.22 5.33
C ALA A 227 12.21 -19.65 6.62
N ASP A 228 12.82 -18.60 7.20
CA ASP A 228 12.31 -17.96 8.43
C ASP A 228 10.89 -17.39 8.26
N ARG A 229 10.47 -17.06 7.04
CA ARG A 229 9.08 -16.65 6.79
C ARG A 229 8.09 -17.79 7.07
N GLY A 230 8.46 -19.04 6.84
CA GLY A 230 7.65 -20.19 7.22
C GLY A 230 7.38 -20.23 8.74
N GLU A 231 8.38 -19.89 9.56
CA GLU A 231 8.21 -19.82 11.03
C GLU A 231 7.27 -18.65 11.42
N LEU A 232 7.33 -17.52 10.70
CA LEU A 232 6.40 -16.41 10.93
C LEU A 232 4.94 -16.83 10.69
N PHE A 233 4.67 -17.62 9.63
CA PHE A 233 3.33 -18.17 9.36
C PHE A 233 2.86 -19.12 10.45
N LYS A 234 3.74 -19.95 11.00
CA LYS A 234 3.40 -20.83 12.13
C LYS A 234 3.01 -20.02 13.37
N ARG A 235 3.80 -18.99 13.70
CA ARG A 235 3.50 -18.08 14.82
C ARG A 235 2.13 -17.42 14.67
N VAL A 236 1.77 -16.98 13.46
CA VAL A 236 0.45 -16.39 13.18
C VAL A 236 -0.68 -17.36 13.47
N GLY A 237 -0.53 -18.66 13.09
CA GLY A 237 -1.52 -19.69 13.37
C GLY A 237 -1.79 -19.90 14.87
N HIS A 238 -0.76 -19.83 15.71
CA HIS A 238 -0.90 -19.87 17.16
C HIS A 238 -1.48 -18.57 17.72
N GLN A 239 -0.94 -17.41 17.30
CA GLN A 239 -1.33 -16.11 17.83
C GLN A 239 -2.81 -15.79 17.60
N ILE A 240 -3.37 -16.14 16.43
CA ILE A 240 -4.80 -15.91 16.20
C ILE A 240 -5.70 -16.68 17.17
N VAL A 241 -5.31 -17.88 17.58
CA VAL A 241 -6.06 -18.67 18.58
C VAL A 241 -5.97 -18.02 19.95
N GLU A 242 -4.79 -17.50 20.32
CA GLU A 242 -4.58 -16.80 21.58
C GLU A 242 -5.44 -15.55 21.71
N ILE A 243 -5.41 -14.65 20.73
CA ILE A 243 -6.23 -13.42 20.76
C ILE A 243 -7.73 -13.73 20.64
N THR A 244 -8.10 -14.83 19.96
CA THR A 244 -9.50 -15.29 19.93
C THR A 244 -9.97 -15.69 21.32
N ARG A 245 -9.18 -16.45 22.07
CA ARG A 245 -9.49 -16.82 23.45
C ARG A 245 -9.49 -15.60 24.38
N ALA A 246 -8.51 -14.70 24.23
CA ALA A 246 -8.47 -13.46 25.00
C ALA A 246 -9.81 -12.70 24.91
N TYR A 247 -10.35 -12.55 23.70
CA TYR A 247 -11.64 -11.89 23.49
C TYR A 247 -12.82 -12.69 24.04
N TYR A 248 -12.99 -13.96 23.61
CA TYR A 248 -14.20 -14.72 23.91
C TYR A 248 -14.21 -15.36 25.30
N GLU A 249 -13.06 -15.78 25.82
CA GLU A 249 -12.97 -16.49 27.10
C GLU A 249 -12.56 -15.57 28.27
N HIS A 250 -11.87 -14.44 27.97
CA HIS A 250 -11.38 -13.51 29.00
C HIS A 250 -11.99 -12.11 28.91
N ASP A 251 -12.91 -11.86 27.94
CA ASP A 251 -13.60 -10.60 27.71
C ASP A 251 -12.66 -9.41 27.40
N ASP A 252 -11.53 -9.72 26.78
CA ASP A 252 -10.51 -8.74 26.41
C ASP A 252 -10.79 -8.16 25.03
N ALA A 253 -11.43 -7.00 24.99
CA ALA A 253 -11.71 -6.29 23.74
C ALA A 253 -10.49 -5.51 23.19
N SER A 254 -9.38 -5.44 23.90
CA SER A 254 -8.18 -4.71 23.45
C SER A 254 -7.54 -5.36 22.23
N VAL A 255 -7.78 -6.65 22.00
CA VAL A 255 -7.27 -7.43 20.86
C VAL A 255 -8.10 -7.27 19.57
N LEU A 256 -9.18 -6.51 19.61
CA LEU A 256 -10.03 -6.28 18.43
C LEU A 256 -9.39 -5.25 17.47
N PRO A 257 -9.57 -5.39 16.15
CA PRO A 257 -8.97 -4.51 15.15
C PRO A 257 -9.22 -3.02 15.39
N ARG A 258 -10.43 -2.61 15.77
CA ARG A 258 -10.74 -1.19 16.06
C ARG A 258 -10.13 -0.69 17.38
N SER A 259 -9.84 -1.59 18.31
CA SER A 259 -9.14 -1.25 19.56
C SER A 259 -7.63 -1.08 19.32
N ILE A 260 -7.07 -1.81 18.36
CA ILE A 260 -5.66 -1.74 17.95
C ILE A 260 -5.46 -0.56 17.00
N ALA A 261 -6.22 -0.49 15.90
CA ALA A 261 -6.13 0.55 14.88
C ALA A 261 -6.80 1.86 15.33
N THR A 262 -6.31 2.43 16.42
CA THR A 262 -6.74 3.74 16.94
C THR A 262 -6.21 4.89 16.08
N LYS A 263 -6.67 6.13 16.32
CA LYS A 263 -6.11 7.32 15.66
C LYS A 263 -4.58 7.41 15.83
N ALA A 264 -4.07 7.14 17.01
CA ALA A 264 -2.63 7.11 17.26
C ALA A 264 -1.91 6.04 16.43
N ALA A 265 -2.49 4.86 16.27
CA ALA A 265 -1.93 3.82 15.41
C ALA A 265 -1.93 4.23 13.93
N PHE A 266 -2.98 4.90 13.44
CA PHE A 266 -3.00 5.48 12.09
C PHE A 266 -1.94 6.59 11.92
N GLU A 267 -1.74 7.43 12.93
CA GLU A 267 -0.68 8.46 12.93
C GLU A 267 0.72 7.83 12.94
N ASN A 268 0.95 6.77 13.71
CA ASN A 268 2.20 6.00 13.69
C ASN A 268 2.46 5.36 12.33
N ALA A 269 1.45 4.73 11.75
CA ALA A 269 1.55 4.11 10.42
C ALA A 269 1.84 5.17 9.33
N MET A 270 1.17 6.32 9.36
CA MET A 270 1.43 7.41 8.43
C MET A 270 2.82 8.02 8.64
N SER A 271 3.29 8.14 9.90
CA SER A 271 4.65 8.59 10.21
C SER A 271 5.70 7.62 9.63
N LEU A 272 5.47 6.31 9.73
CA LEU A 272 6.32 5.32 9.07
C LEU A 272 6.34 5.53 7.56
N ASP A 273 5.16 5.67 6.92
CA ASP A 273 5.04 5.83 5.47
C ASP A 273 5.80 7.06 4.95
N ILE A 274 5.67 8.18 5.67
CA ILE A 274 6.40 9.43 5.40
C ILE A 274 7.92 9.22 5.58
N ALA A 275 8.35 8.55 6.67
CA ALA A 275 9.76 8.34 6.96
C ALA A 275 10.46 7.39 5.98
N MET A 276 9.73 6.43 5.42
CA MET A 276 10.30 5.50 4.43
C MET A 276 10.08 5.92 2.98
N GLY A 277 9.43 7.08 2.73
CA GLY A 277 9.12 7.54 1.39
C GLY A 277 8.24 6.55 0.63
N GLY A 278 7.20 6.04 1.26
CA GLY A 278 6.31 5.02 0.73
C GLY A 278 5.50 5.46 -0.48
N SER A 279 4.52 4.68 -0.86
CA SER A 279 3.67 4.96 -2.02
C SER A 279 2.61 6.02 -1.70
N THR A 280 2.31 6.92 -2.63
CA THR A 280 1.16 7.85 -2.49
C THR A 280 -0.18 7.12 -2.37
N ASN A 281 -0.28 5.89 -2.90
CA ASN A 281 -1.47 5.05 -2.79
C ASN A 281 -1.80 4.66 -1.34
N THR A 282 -0.82 4.59 -0.45
CA THR A 282 -1.04 4.30 0.98
C THR A 282 -1.91 5.34 1.65
N VAL A 283 -1.77 6.62 1.27
CA VAL A 283 -2.65 7.71 1.73
C VAL A 283 -4.12 7.36 1.44
N LEU A 284 -4.42 6.97 0.19
CA LEU A 284 -5.76 6.56 -0.22
C LEU A 284 -6.27 5.37 0.60
N HIS A 285 -5.39 4.41 0.88
CA HIS A 285 -5.76 3.18 1.58
C HIS A 285 -5.92 3.36 3.08
N LEU A 286 -5.09 4.20 3.71
CA LEU A 286 -5.25 4.55 5.13
C LEU A 286 -6.51 5.37 5.38
N LEU A 287 -6.84 6.33 4.50
CA LEU A 287 -8.10 7.07 4.58
C LEU A 287 -9.33 6.14 4.46
N ALA A 288 -9.28 5.18 3.53
CA ALA A 288 -10.32 4.17 3.39
C ALA A 288 -10.45 3.27 4.63
N ALA A 289 -9.32 2.81 5.17
CA ALA A 289 -9.29 1.99 6.39
C ALA A 289 -9.78 2.76 7.62
N ALA A 290 -9.39 4.03 7.75
CA ALA A 290 -9.83 4.89 8.86
C ALA A 290 -11.35 5.10 8.83
N GLN A 291 -11.95 5.24 7.65
CA GLN A 291 -13.41 5.32 7.51
C GLN A 291 -14.10 4.05 8.01
N GLU A 292 -13.57 2.85 7.68
CA GLU A 292 -14.11 1.57 8.16
C GLU A 292 -13.88 1.36 9.66
N ALA A 293 -12.79 1.91 10.20
CA ALA A 293 -12.49 1.89 11.63
C ALA A 293 -13.34 2.90 12.43
N GLU A 294 -14.06 3.80 11.76
CA GLU A 294 -14.76 4.95 12.38
C GLU A 294 -13.78 5.91 13.09
N VAL A 295 -12.57 6.04 12.56
CA VAL A 295 -11.50 6.92 13.07
C VAL A 295 -11.48 8.22 12.26
N ASP A 296 -11.49 9.35 12.96
CA ASP A 296 -11.33 10.68 12.35
C ASP A 296 -9.86 10.93 11.99
N PHE A 297 -9.43 10.37 10.84
CA PHE A 297 -8.10 10.53 10.26
C PHE A 297 -8.25 11.11 8.85
N THR A 298 -7.61 12.25 8.58
CA THR A 298 -7.88 13.09 7.42
C THR A 298 -6.62 13.55 6.70
N MET A 299 -6.79 14.16 5.52
CA MET A 299 -5.70 14.81 4.78
C MET A 299 -4.97 15.87 5.61
N ALA A 300 -5.66 16.55 6.53
CA ALA A 300 -5.05 17.52 7.45
C ALA A 300 -4.11 16.86 8.47
N ASP A 301 -4.44 15.65 8.95
CA ASP A 301 -3.54 14.89 9.82
C ASP A 301 -2.28 14.48 9.05
N ILE A 302 -2.43 14.05 7.80
CA ILE A 302 -1.31 13.67 6.92
C ILE A 302 -0.41 14.87 6.66
N ASP A 303 -0.96 16.04 6.31
CA ASP A 303 -0.17 17.28 6.13
C ASP A 303 0.60 17.63 7.43
N ARG A 304 -0.08 17.59 8.58
CA ARG A 304 0.54 17.86 9.88
C ARG A 304 1.72 16.92 10.17
N LEU A 305 1.58 15.63 9.90
CA LEU A 305 2.63 14.64 10.10
C LEU A 305 3.77 14.85 9.11
N SER A 306 3.48 15.08 7.83
CA SER A 306 4.49 15.26 6.78
C SER A 306 5.41 16.46 6.98
N ARG A 307 4.98 17.44 7.79
CA ARG A 307 5.80 18.60 8.19
C ARG A 307 6.74 18.34 9.36
N LYS A 308 6.58 17.22 10.07
CA LYS A 308 7.31 16.91 11.30
C LYS A 308 8.21 15.69 11.16
N VAL A 309 7.77 14.72 10.35
CA VAL A 309 8.44 13.43 10.20
C VAL A 309 9.49 13.55 9.10
N PRO A 310 10.78 13.33 9.42
CA PRO A 310 11.86 13.37 8.43
C PRO A 310 11.86 12.11 7.55
N HIS A 311 12.50 12.20 6.39
CA HIS A 311 12.73 11.07 5.50
C HIS A 311 13.97 10.28 5.95
N LEU A 312 13.76 9.11 6.56
CA LEU A 312 14.81 8.31 7.23
C LEU A 312 15.31 7.10 6.43
N ALA A 313 14.49 6.56 5.52
CA ALA A 313 14.87 5.38 4.76
C ALA A 313 14.54 5.59 3.27
N LYS A 314 15.57 5.72 2.44
CA LYS A 314 15.41 5.89 0.99
C LYS A 314 15.63 4.56 0.29
N VAL A 315 14.57 4.02 -0.31
CA VAL A 315 14.50 2.67 -0.88
C VAL A 315 14.03 2.75 -2.34
N ALA A 316 14.35 1.76 -3.16
CA ALA A 316 13.85 1.68 -4.53
C ALA A 316 12.31 1.91 -4.58
N PRO A 317 11.80 2.69 -5.53
CA PRO A 317 12.43 3.27 -6.70
C PRO A 317 13.08 4.65 -6.48
N SER A 318 13.06 5.18 -5.24
CA SER A 318 13.64 6.49 -4.92
C SER A 318 15.17 6.47 -4.90
N THR A 319 15.76 5.29 -4.92
CA THR A 319 17.20 5.04 -5.09
C THR A 319 17.42 3.64 -5.68
N ASN A 320 18.55 3.42 -6.35
CA ASN A 320 18.96 2.09 -6.83
C ASN A 320 19.90 1.36 -5.84
N LEU A 321 20.23 1.99 -4.70
CA LEU A 321 21.19 1.43 -3.73
C LEU A 321 20.53 0.40 -2.83
N TYR A 322 19.34 0.68 -2.33
CA TYR A 322 18.65 -0.10 -1.31
C TYR A 322 17.30 -0.62 -1.80
N HIS A 323 17.03 -1.89 -1.49
CA HIS A 323 15.76 -2.56 -1.71
C HIS A 323 15.19 -3.01 -0.35
N ILE A 324 14.04 -3.68 -0.35
CA ILE A 324 13.38 -4.10 0.89
C ILE A 324 14.23 -5.07 1.73
N GLU A 325 15.06 -5.88 1.07
CA GLU A 325 16.02 -6.78 1.70
C GLU A 325 17.09 -6.06 2.53
N ASP A 326 17.48 -4.85 2.11
CA ASP A 326 18.41 -4.00 2.85
C ASP A 326 17.74 -3.35 4.06
N VAL A 327 16.47 -2.95 3.94
CA VAL A 327 15.66 -2.48 5.08
C VAL A 327 15.53 -3.58 6.12
N HIS A 328 15.27 -4.82 5.70
CA HIS A 328 15.23 -5.96 6.61
C HIS A 328 16.51 -6.14 7.40
N ARG A 329 17.66 -6.14 6.72
CA ARG A 329 19.00 -6.22 7.32
C ARG A 329 19.28 -5.09 8.32
N ALA A 330 18.67 -3.92 8.10
CA ALA A 330 18.83 -2.74 8.97
C ALA A 330 17.87 -2.72 10.19
N GLY A 331 17.12 -3.81 10.43
CA GLY A 331 16.16 -3.95 11.54
C GLY A 331 14.70 -3.82 11.11
N GLY A 332 14.43 -3.87 9.81
CA GLY A 332 13.08 -3.88 9.27
C GLY A 332 12.29 -2.61 9.60
N ILE A 333 10.98 -2.76 9.69
CA ILE A 333 10.06 -1.66 10.03
C ILE A 333 10.26 -1.19 11.46
N ILE A 334 10.54 -2.09 12.38
CA ILE A 334 10.85 -1.74 13.78
C ILE A 334 12.10 -0.85 13.85
N GLY A 335 13.09 -1.03 12.98
CA GLY A 335 14.25 -0.16 12.89
C GLY A 335 13.90 1.29 12.54
N ILE A 336 12.98 1.51 11.59
CA ILE A 336 12.51 2.85 11.22
C ILE A 336 11.64 3.45 12.35
N LEU A 337 10.70 2.66 12.90
CA LEU A 337 9.87 3.08 14.02
C LEU A 337 10.72 3.40 15.27
N GLY A 338 11.81 2.67 15.50
CA GLY A 338 12.76 2.95 16.57
C GLY A 338 13.45 4.31 16.43
N GLU A 339 13.83 4.71 15.21
CA GLU A 339 14.38 6.04 14.97
C GLU A 339 13.33 7.14 15.16
N LEU A 340 12.10 6.91 14.72
CA LEU A 340 10.98 7.83 14.96
C LEU A 340 10.65 7.99 16.45
N ASP A 341 10.71 6.89 17.23
CA ASP A 341 10.52 6.92 18.68
C ASP A 341 11.62 7.74 19.38
N ARG A 342 12.89 7.54 18.99
CA ARG A 342 14.03 8.35 19.49
C ARG A 342 13.85 9.84 19.19
N GLY A 343 13.18 10.17 18.08
CA GLY A 343 12.80 11.53 17.70
C GLY A 343 11.55 12.07 18.41
N GLY A 344 10.87 11.27 19.26
CA GLY A 344 9.63 11.66 19.92
C GLY A 344 8.44 11.86 18.95
N LEU A 345 8.42 11.10 17.85
CA LEU A 345 7.45 11.26 16.76
C LEU A 345 6.36 10.18 16.74
N LEU A 346 6.35 9.26 17.72
CA LEU A 346 5.38 8.17 17.83
C LEU A 346 4.64 8.16 19.14
N GLU A 347 3.43 7.56 19.13
CA GLU A 347 2.70 7.16 20.31
C GLU A 347 2.96 5.67 20.56
N THR A 348 3.83 5.35 21.52
CA THR A 348 4.30 3.98 21.77
C THR A 348 3.40 3.15 22.66
N THR A 349 2.33 3.73 23.20
CA THR A 349 1.33 3.01 24.02
C THR A 349 0.25 2.33 23.18
N THR A 350 0.29 2.45 21.85
CA THR A 350 -0.66 1.78 20.94
C THR A 350 -0.58 0.26 21.09
N PRO A 351 -1.74 -0.44 21.25
CA PRO A 351 -1.79 -1.89 21.40
C PRO A 351 -1.51 -2.61 20.07
N ASN A 352 -1.19 -3.89 20.16
CA ASN A 352 -0.92 -4.75 19.01
C ASN A 352 -1.50 -6.17 19.18
N VAL A 353 -1.45 -6.97 18.13
CA VAL A 353 -1.95 -8.35 18.10
C VAL A 353 -1.15 -9.33 19.00
N LEU A 354 -0.04 -8.91 19.57
CA LEU A 354 0.70 -9.70 20.59
C LEU A 354 0.12 -9.53 21.99
N GLY A 355 -0.88 -8.63 22.17
CA GLY A 355 -1.40 -8.27 23.49
C GLY A 355 -0.43 -7.38 24.29
N THR A 356 0.48 -6.70 23.60
CA THR A 356 1.47 -5.78 24.15
C THR A 356 1.32 -4.40 23.50
N THR A 357 2.28 -3.51 23.68
CA THR A 357 2.32 -2.19 23.06
C THR A 357 3.40 -2.08 22.00
N LEU A 358 3.33 -1.05 21.14
CA LEU A 358 4.42 -0.71 20.23
C LEU A 358 5.74 -0.47 21.00
N GLY A 359 5.68 0.14 22.18
CA GLY A 359 6.86 0.33 23.04
C GLY A 359 7.52 -0.97 23.45
N ASP A 360 6.73 -2.00 23.76
CA ASP A 360 7.23 -3.34 24.09
C ASP A 360 7.86 -4.02 22.86
N GLU A 361 7.27 -3.85 21.67
CA GLU A 361 7.85 -4.35 20.40
C GLU A 361 9.19 -3.65 20.11
N LEU A 362 9.26 -2.33 20.23
CA LEU A 362 10.50 -1.59 20.05
C LEU A 362 11.58 -2.04 21.05
N ALA A 363 11.20 -2.31 22.29
CA ALA A 363 12.14 -2.83 23.28
C ALA A 363 12.68 -4.22 22.93
N ALA A 364 11.85 -5.07 22.32
CA ALA A 364 12.20 -6.45 21.99
C ALA A 364 12.96 -6.60 20.64
N TYR A 365 12.63 -5.77 19.63
CA TYR A 365 13.05 -5.98 18.24
C TYR A 365 13.98 -4.90 17.68
N ASP A 366 14.10 -3.69 18.29
CA ASP A 366 14.93 -2.61 17.74
C ASP A 366 16.42 -2.85 18.01
N ILE A 367 17.16 -3.24 16.95
CA ILE A 367 18.59 -3.53 16.98
C ILE A 367 19.48 -2.30 17.24
N ALA A 368 18.94 -1.09 17.14
CA ALA A 368 19.65 0.15 17.40
C ALA A 368 19.36 0.72 18.79
N ARG A 369 18.34 0.22 19.51
CA ARG A 369 17.99 0.69 20.84
C ARG A 369 19.06 0.28 21.86
N PRO A 370 19.63 1.22 22.64
CA PRO A 370 20.58 0.88 23.69
C PRO A 370 19.94 -0.02 24.76
N GLY A 371 20.61 -1.10 25.11
CA GLY A 371 20.21 -1.94 26.24
C GLY A 371 20.64 -1.37 27.58
N PRO A 372 20.39 -2.11 28.70
CA PRO A 372 20.78 -1.67 30.05
C PRO A 372 22.27 -1.42 30.23
N ASP A 373 23.11 -2.04 29.39
CA ASP A 373 24.56 -1.89 29.36
C ASP A 373 25.03 -0.71 28.46
N GLY A 374 24.09 0.02 27.84
CA GLY A 374 24.37 1.12 26.92
C GLY A 374 24.81 0.68 25.53
N VAL A 375 24.84 -0.62 25.24
CA VAL A 375 25.21 -1.14 23.92
C VAL A 375 23.97 -1.26 23.03
N PRO A 376 23.99 -0.72 21.80
CA PRO A 376 22.87 -0.82 20.87
C PRO A 376 22.47 -2.29 20.60
N GLY A 377 21.20 -2.60 20.75
CA GLY A 377 20.62 -3.92 20.48
C GLY A 377 21.07 -5.04 21.42
N SER A 378 21.74 -4.74 22.54
CA SER A 378 22.19 -5.79 23.46
C SER A 378 21.06 -6.54 24.16
N GLN A 379 19.86 -5.95 24.24
CA GLN A 379 18.67 -6.56 24.78
C GLN A 379 17.88 -7.43 23.76
N VAL A 380 18.15 -7.26 22.45
CA VAL A 380 17.49 -8.02 21.40
C VAL A 380 18.02 -9.45 21.38
N SER A 381 17.13 -10.42 21.41
CA SER A 381 17.52 -11.84 21.43
C SER A 381 18.32 -12.24 20.20
N GLU A 382 19.17 -13.27 20.34
CA GLU A 382 19.97 -13.79 19.23
C GLU A 382 19.08 -14.34 18.11
N GLU A 383 17.91 -14.92 18.45
CA GLU A 383 16.93 -15.38 17.48
C GLU A 383 16.43 -14.23 16.59
N ILE A 384 16.04 -13.11 17.18
CA ILE A 384 15.56 -11.93 16.44
C ILE A 384 16.68 -11.33 15.61
N ARG A 385 17.89 -11.19 16.16
CA ARG A 385 19.05 -10.69 15.42
C ARG A 385 19.38 -11.58 14.21
N THR A 386 19.29 -12.91 14.40
CA THR A 386 19.48 -13.90 13.33
C THR A 386 18.37 -13.78 12.27
N GLY A 387 17.13 -13.50 12.67
CA GLY A 387 16.03 -13.24 11.75
C GLY A 387 16.33 -12.07 10.80
N TYR A 388 16.82 -10.95 11.31
CA TYR A 388 17.21 -9.79 10.50
C TYR A 388 18.43 -10.02 9.60
N LEU A 389 19.18 -11.09 9.79
CA LEU A 389 20.26 -11.48 8.88
C LEU A 389 19.75 -12.25 7.63
N ALA A 390 18.46 -12.51 7.49
CA ALA A 390 17.92 -13.15 6.30
C ALA A 390 18.32 -12.36 5.03
N ALA A 391 18.89 -13.08 4.07
CA ALA A 391 19.51 -12.50 2.88
C ALA A 391 18.93 -13.09 1.59
N PRO A 392 18.97 -12.38 0.46
CA PRO A 392 18.62 -12.93 -0.83
C PRO A 392 19.62 -14.04 -1.23
N ALA A 393 19.10 -15.14 -1.79
CA ALA A 393 19.94 -16.20 -2.34
C ALA A 393 20.50 -15.88 -3.74
N GLY A 394 19.85 -14.95 -4.45
CA GLY A 394 20.22 -14.60 -5.82
C GLY A 394 19.89 -15.71 -6.83
N VAL A 395 18.97 -16.61 -6.50
CA VAL A 395 18.55 -17.73 -7.34
C VAL A 395 17.10 -17.51 -7.79
N ARG A 396 16.85 -17.64 -9.10
CA ARG A 396 15.51 -17.54 -9.64
C ARG A 396 14.63 -18.70 -9.17
N THR A 397 13.52 -18.40 -8.50
CA THR A 397 12.58 -19.40 -7.98
C THR A 397 11.19 -18.82 -7.76
N THR A 398 10.16 -19.65 -7.93
CA THR A 398 8.77 -19.35 -7.53
C THR A 398 8.36 -20.10 -6.25
N GLU A 399 9.30 -20.80 -5.61
CA GLU A 399 9.03 -21.59 -4.39
C GLU A 399 9.30 -20.74 -3.15
N MET A 400 8.27 -20.59 -2.31
CA MET A 400 8.39 -19.96 -1.00
C MET A 400 9.25 -20.83 -0.07
N PHE A 401 9.95 -20.17 0.87
CA PHE A 401 10.76 -20.83 1.92
C PHE A 401 11.87 -21.73 1.38
N SER A 402 12.28 -21.57 0.12
CA SER A 402 13.22 -22.46 -0.58
C SER A 402 14.68 -22.18 -0.29
N GLN A 403 15.02 -21.15 0.49
CA GLN A 403 16.41 -20.77 0.77
C GLN A 403 16.58 -20.29 2.22
N ALA A 404 17.83 -20.27 2.72
CA ALA A 404 18.20 -19.87 4.08
C ALA A 404 19.48 -19.04 4.13
N SER A 405 19.74 -18.26 3.07
CA SER A 405 20.90 -17.38 2.98
C SER A 405 20.88 -16.30 4.06
N ARG A 406 22.07 -15.93 4.57
CA ARG A 406 22.18 -14.90 5.61
C ARG A 406 23.31 -13.94 5.30
N TRP A 407 23.08 -12.67 5.68
CA TRP A 407 24.13 -11.67 5.72
C TRP A 407 25.16 -12.02 6.81
N GLU A 408 26.41 -11.59 6.63
CA GLU A 408 27.46 -11.75 7.64
C GLU A 408 27.25 -10.84 8.86
N SER A 409 26.61 -9.68 8.65
CA SER A 409 26.35 -8.68 9.70
C SER A 409 25.08 -7.88 9.42
N LEU A 410 24.47 -7.35 10.47
CA LEU A 410 23.39 -6.36 10.38
C LEU A 410 23.93 -5.02 9.85
N ASP A 411 23.05 -4.23 9.24
CA ASP A 411 23.30 -2.81 8.94
C ASP A 411 22.85 -1.97 10.15
N THR A 412 23.81 -1.54 10.94
CA THR A 412 23.56 -0.68 12.12
C THR A 412 24.07 0.75 11.92
N ASP A 413 24.54 1.09 10.71
CA ASP A 413 25.01 2.43 10.38
C ASP A 413 23.81 3.39 10.19
N ARG A 414 23.53 4.17 11.21
CA ARG A 414 22.44 5.17 11.21
C ARG A 414 22.84 6.51 10.61
N ALA A 415 24.12 6.70 10.29
CA ALA A 415 24.59 7.92 9.62
C ALA A 415 24.56 7.80 8.10
N ALA A 416 24.96 6.65 7.54
CA ALA A 416 25.11 6.47 6.10
C ALA A 416 24.43 5.19 5.55
N GLY A 417 23.88 4.34 6.42
CA GLY A 417 23.24 3.07 6.06
C GLY A 417 21.85 3.24 5.43
N CYS A 418 21.15 2.11 5.29
CA CYS A 418 19.82 2.05 4.69
C CYS A 418 18.78 2.83 5.50
N ILE A 419 18.78 2.66 6.83
CA ILE A 419 17.94 3.40 7.77
C ILE A 419 18.82 4.43 8.48
N ARG A 420 18.46 5.69 8.40
CA ARG A 420 19.20 6.80 9.03
C ARG A 420 18.50 7.29 10.29
N ASP A 421 19.28 7.86 11.21
CA ASP A 421 18.72 8.59 12.35
C ASP A 421 18.23 9.98 11.96
N ILE A 422 17.63 10.69 12.93
CA ILE A 422 17.06 12.04 12.73
C ILE A 422 18.12 13.05 12.27
N GLU A 423 19.34 12.97 12.80
CA GLU A 423 20.42 13.92 12.48
C GLU A 423 20.96 13.76 11.05
N HIS A 424 20.88 12.53 10.51
CA HIS A 424 21.38 12.18 9.19
C HIS A 424 20.26 11.92 8.18
N ALA A 425 19.04 12.35 8.48
CA ALA A 425 17.88 12.18 7.59
C ALA A 425 18.17 12.68 6.17
N TYR A 426 17.57 12.04 5.16
CA TYR A 426 17.66 12.46 3.77
C TYR A 426 17.04 13.84 3.54
N SER A 427 15.98 14.16 4.27
CA SER A 427 15.36 15.49 4.32
C SER A 427 14.66 15.69 5.66
N ALA A 428 14.59 16.93 6.13
CA ALA A 428 13.87 17.31 7.35
C ALA A 428 12.34 17.20 7.17
N ASP A 429 11.86 17.48 5.95
CA ASP A 429 10.49 17.20 5.53
C ASP A 429 10.39 15.75 5.04
N GLY A 430 9.26 15.11 5.28
CA GLY A 430 9.05 13.70 4.92
C GLY A 430 9.08 13.41 3.42
N GLY A 431 9.06 12.14 3.08
CA GLY A 431 9.06 11.66 1.70
C GLY A 431 7.74 11.86 0.94
N LEU A 432 6.67 12.35 1.62
CA LEU A 432 5.34 12.66 1.07
C LEU A 432 4.88 14.04 1.54
N ALA A 433 4.11 14.75 0.71
CA ALA A 433 3.52 16.03 1.05
C ALA A 433 2.09 16.17 0.53
N VAL A 434 1.24 16.86 1.30
CA VAL A 434 -0.09 17.29 0.88
C VAL A 434 -0.01 18.74 0.41
N LEU A 435 -0.57 19.06 -0.76
CA LEU A 435 -0.70 20.43 -1.24
C LEU A 435 -2.18 20.82 -1.29
N PHE A 436 -2.47 22.10 -1.03
CA PHE A 436 -3.82 22.67 -1.05
C PHE A 436 -3.85 23.93 -1.91
N GLY A 437 -5.01 24.25 -2.46
CA GLY A 437 -5.25 25.47 -3.20
C GLY A 437 -6.53 25.38 -4.03
N ASN A 438 -6.78 26.37 -4.90
CA ASN A 438 -8.03 26.43 -5.64
C ASN A 438 -8.24 25.22 -6.57
N ILE A 439 -7.16 24.64 -7.13
CA ILE A 439 -7.24 23.43 -7.97
C ILE A 439 -7.37 22.14 -7.17
N ALA A 440 -7.00 22.15 -5.88
CA ALA A 440 -7.03 21.01 -4.98
C ALA A 440 -7.55 21.44 -3.61
N GLU A 441 -8.81 21.87 -3.53
CA GLU A 441 -9.42 22.39 -2.30
C GLU A 441 -9.43 21.37 -1.15
N LYS A 442 -9.55 20.08 -1.49
CA LYS A 442 -9.52 18.96 -0.54
C LYS A 442 -8.14 18.30 -0.42
N GLY A 443 -7.17 18.84 -1.12
CA GLY A 443 -5.79 18.38 -1.14
C GLY A 443 -5.44 17.51 -2.35
N CYS A 444 -4.14 17.40 -2.57
CA CYS A 444 -3.50 16.45 -3.49
C CYS A 444 -2.18 15.98 -2.88
N ILE A 445 -1.59 14.93 -3.44
CA ILE A 445 -0.41 14.26 -2.88
C ILE A 445 0.75 14.32 -3.85
N VAL A 446 1.95 14.61 -3.31
CA VAL A 446 3.22 14.51 -4.02
C VAL A 446 4.20 13.63 -3.24
N LYS A 447 4.92 12.74 -3.94
CA LYS A 447 6.02 11.96 -3.38
C LYS A 447 7.30 12.81 -3.44
N THR A 448 7.58 13.58 -2.40
CA THR A 448 8.72 14.51 -2.32
C THR A 448 10.06 13.79 -2.34
N ALA A 449 10.12 12.54 -1.85
CA ALA A 449 11.31 11.69 -1.93
C ALA A 449 11.87 11.51 -3.36
N GLY A 450 11.03 11.68 -4.38
CA GLY A 450 11.39 11.55 -5.79
C GLY A 450 11.56 12.88 -6.55
N VAL A 451 11.35 14.03 -5.89
CA VAL A 451 11.43 15.38 -6.51
C VAL A 451 12.82 15.96 -6.32
N ASP A 452 13.38 16.53 -7.40
CA ASP A 452 14.65 17.27 -7.32
C ASP A 452 14.46 18.60 -6.60
N GLU A 453 15.43 18.99 -5.78
CA GLU A 453 15.35 20.23 -4.99
C GLU A 453 15.18 21.49 -5.84
N SER A 454 15.67 21.48 -7.09
CA SER A 454 15.58 22.63 -8.03
C SER A 454 14.16 22.95 -8.48
N ILE A 455 13.22 21.99 -8.36
CA ILE A 455 11.82 22.14 -8.82
C ILE A 455 10.78 21.97 -7.69
N LEU A 456 11.19 22.13 -6.44
CA LEU A 456 10.25 22.17 -5.31
C LEU A 456 9.28 23.37 -5.39
N THR A 457 9.64 24.42 -6.12
CA THR A 457 8.77 25.52 -6.52
C THR A 457 8.77 25.61 -8.04
N PHE A 458 7.59 25.50 -8.64
CA PHE A 458 7.44 25.43 -10.08
C PHE A 458 6.24 26.26 -10.56
N SER A 459 6.36 26.90 -11.71
CA SER A 459 5.27 27.63 -12.35
C SER A 459 5.37 27.46 -13.85
N GLY A 460 4.29 27.02 -14.49
CA GLY A 460 4.28 26.78 -15.92
C GLY A 460 2.89 26.76 -16.52
N PRO A 461 2.79 26.84 -17.87
CA PRO A 461 1.53 26.70 -18.58
C PRO A 461 1.05 25.25 -18.52
N ALA A 462 -0.26 25.07 -18.39
CA ALA A 462 -0.91 23.76 -18.43
C ALA A 462 -0.93 23.22 -19.87
N VAL A 463 -0.66 21.92 -20.01
CA VAL A 463 -0.98 21.12 -21.19
C VAL A 463 -1.96 20.03 -20.76
N VAL A 464 -3.22 20.14 -21.18
CA VAL A 464 -4.31 19.34 -20.65
C VAL A 464 -4.66 18.18 -21.55
N PHE A 465 -4.71 16.99 -20.96
CA PHE A 465 -5.22 15.74 -21.54
C PHE A 465 -6.37 15.20 -20.68
N GLU A 466 -7.33 14.53 -21.29
CA GLU A 466 -8.49 13.97 -20.59
C GLU A 466 -8.39 12.44 -20.42
N SER A 467 -7.24 11.84 -20.77
CA SER A 467 -6.93 10.43 -20.55
C SER A 467 -5.42 10.19 -20.50
N GLN A 468 -5.03 9.05 -19.88
CA GLN A 468 -3.65 8.59 -19.92
C GLN A 468 -3.18 8.30 -21.35
N GLU A 469 -4.05 7.70 -22.17
CA GLU A 469 -3.76 7.29 -23.54
C GLU A 469 -3.42 8.51 -24.40
N ASP A 470 -4.23 9.57 -24.29
CA ASP A 470 -3.98 10.83 -25.00
C ASP A 470 -2.70 11.51 -24.52
N ALA A 471 -2.46 11.49 -23.21
CA ALA A 471 -1.23 12.04 -22.63
C ALA A 471 0.01 11.30 -23.15
N VAL A 472 -0.01 9.96 -23.16
CA VAL A 472 1.11 9.16 -23.69
C VAL A 472 1.33 9.42 -25.17
N ALA A 473 0.27 9.50 -25.98
CA ALA A 473 0.37 9.83 -27.40
C ALA A 473 0.87 11.28 -27.63
N GLY A 474 0.43 12.21 -26.77
CA GLY A 474 0.77 13.63 -26.87
C GLY A 474 2.18 13.98 -26.36
N LEU A 475 2.67 13.28 -25.33
CA LEU A 475 3.99 13.56 -24.72
C LEU A 475 5.15 13.47 -25.74
N HIS A 476 5.05 12.63 -26.74
CA HIS A 476 6.03 12.56 -27.83
C HIS A 476 6.05 13.82 -28.73
N LEU A 477 4.95 14.58 -28.75
CA LEU A 477 4.80 15.79 -29.55
C LEU A 477 5.24 17.05 -28.78
N PHE A 478 5.21 17.02 -27.45
CA PHE A 478 5.49 18.15 -26.54
C PHE A 478 6.90 18.10 -25.91
N ALA A 479 7.72 17.13 -26.25
CA ALA A 479 9.09 16.96 -25.72
C ALA A 479 10.03 18.17 -25.98
N GLU A 480 9.57 19.22 -26.69
CA GLU A 480 10.39 20.36 -27.08
C GLU A 480 10.20 21.60 -26.19
N ASP A 481 9.20 21.64 -25.29
CA ASP A 481 8.92 22.82 -24.46
C ASP A 481 9.12 22.53 -22.96
N PRO A 482 10.33 22.69 -22.42
CA PRO A 482 10.59 22.62 -20.99
C PRO A 482 9.84 23.75 -20.24
N GLY A 483 9.26 23.42 -19.08
CA GLY A 483 8.54 24.36 -18.24
C GLY A 483 7.03 24.13 -18.15
N ASP A 484 6.50 23.12 -18.83
CA ASP A 484 5.07 22.81 -18.84
C ASP A 484 4.59 22.03 -17.62
N VAL A 485 3.30 22.23 -17.27
CA VAL A 485 2.55 21.40 -16.34
C VAL A 485 1.59 20.50 -17.12
N VAL A 486 1.94 19.24 -17.27
CA VAL A 486 1.07 18.25 -17.92
C VAL A 486 -0.07 17.88 -16.96
N ILE A 487 -1.31 18.13 -17.37
CA ILE A 487 -2.51 17.79 -16.60
C ILE A 487 -3.22 16.62 -17.26
N ILE A 488 -3.46 15.54 -16.49
CA ILE A 488 -4.27 14.41 -16.92
C ILE A 488 -5.52 14.40 -16.05
N SER A 489 -6.63 14.90 -16.56
CA SER A 489 -7.91 15.02 -15.86
C SER A 489 -8.86 13.87 -16.18
N HIS A 490 -9.96 13.74 -15.42
CA HIS A 490 -10.98 12.69 -15.58
C HIS A 490 -10.44 11.25 -15.42
N GLU A 491 -9.36 11.09 -14.68
CA GLU A 491 -8.81 9.78 -14.29
C GLU A 491 -9.04 9.45 -12.81
N GLY A 492 -9.88 10.23 -12.13
CA GLY A 492 -10.26 10.02 -10.74
C GLY A 492 -11.12 8.77 -10.50
N PRO A 493 -11.53 8.51 -9.25
CA PRO A 493 -12.34 7.35 -8.86
C PRO A 493 -13.60 7.18 -9.69
N ARG A 494 -14.27 8.28 -10.00
CA ARG A 494 -15.53 8.31 -10.78
C ARG A 494 -15.28 8.51 -12.27
N GLY A 495 -14.44 9.49 -12.60
CA GLY A 495 -14.17 9.90 -13.98
C GLY A 495 -13.38 8.87 -14.77
N GLY A 496 -12.47 8.12 -14.13
CA GLY A 496 -11.63 7.10 -14.74
C GLY A 496 -12.36 6.01 -15.52
N PRO A 497 -13.42 5.33 -15.02
CA PRO A 497 -13.67 5.04 -13.62
C PRO A 497 -12.64 4.05 -13.05
N GLY A 498 -12.49 4.08 -11.75
CA GLY A 498 -11.56 3.16 -11.06
C GLY A 498 -10.19 3.76 -10.76
N MET A 499 -9.98 5.05 -11.09
CA MET A 499 -8.76 5.79 -10.71
C MET A 499 -7.49 5.03 -11.08
N GLN A 500 -7.31 4.77 -12.38
CA GLN A 500 -6.17 3.97 -12.83
C GLN A 500 -4.82 4.53 -12.34
N GLU A 501 -3.92 3.62 -12.04
CA GLU A 501 -2.56 3.96 -11.63
C GLU A 501 -1.71 4.19 -12.88
N MET A 502 -1.17 5.38 -13.00
CA MET A 502 -0.41 5.80 -14.17
C MET A 502 1.09 5.76 -13.87
N LEU A 503 1.84 5.03 -14.69
CA LEU A 503 3.29 4.99 -14.62
C LEU A 503 3.91 5.46 -15.96
N TYR A 504 3.30 5.12 -17.08
CA TYR A 504 3.84 5.46 -18.40
C TYR A 504 4.08 6.96 -18.62
N PRO A 505 3.16 7.90 -18.28
CA PRO A 505 3.44 9.32 -18.45
C PRO A 505 4.68 9.78 -17.69
N THR A 506 4.87 9.29 -16.44
CA THR A 506 6.02 9.63 -15.62
C THR A 506 7.32 9.01 -16.15
N THR A 507 7.23 7.78 -16.66
CA THR A 507 8.36 7.06 -17.27
C THR A 507 8.82 7.77 -18.55
N TYR A 508 7.90 8.18 -19.41
CA TYR A 508 8.25 8.92 -20.65
C TYR A 508 8.90 10.27 -20.36
N ILE A 509 8.35 11.08 -19.45
CA ILE A 509 8.98 12.34 -19.04
C ILE A 509 10.40 12.12 -18.53
N LYS A 510 10.62 11.04 -17.78
CA LYS A 510 11.95 10.68 -17.28
C LYS A 510 12.90 10.21 -18.38
N SER A 511 12.44 9.35 -19.30
CA SER A 511 13.24 8.87 -20.43
C SER A 511 13.66 9.99 -21.39
N MET A 512 12.84 11.03 -21.51
CA MET A 512 13.14 12.26 -22.27
C MET A 512 14.01 13.26 -21.50
N HIS A 513 14.49 12.92 -20.29
CA HIS A 513 15.27 13.79 -19.40
C HIS A 513 14.56 15.08 -18.93
N LEU A 514 13.23 15.15 -19.05
CA LEU A 514 12.40 16.29 -18.65
C LEU A 514 11.93 16.25 -17.17
N GLY A 515 12.36 15.26 -16.41
CA GLY A 515 11.94 15.05 -15.01
C GLY A 515 12.31 16.16 -14.04
N LYS A 516 13.15 17.13 -14.45
CA LYS A 516 13.50 18.35 -13.70
C LYS A 516 12.94 19.62 -14.33
N GLU A 517 12.24 19.51 -15.44
CA GLU A 517 11.82 20.64 -16.28
C GLU A 517 10.30 20.69 -16.45
N CYS A 518 9.58 19.62 -16.14
CA CYS A 518 8.14 19.51 -16.27
C CYS A 518 7.49 18.97 -14.98
N ALA A 519 6.22 19.36 -14.76
CA ALA A 519 5.38 18.81 -13.70
C ALA A 519 4.24 17.99 -14.28
N LEU A 520 3.80 16.98 -13.54
CA LEU A 520 2.59 16.20 -13.83
C LEU A 520 1.54 16.40 -12.74
N LEU A 521 0.29 16.60 -13.14
CA LEU A 521 -0.85 16.80 -12.24
C LEU A 521 -2.04 15.96 -12.69
N THR A 522 -2.70 15.25 -11.76
CA THR A 522 -3.87 14.41 -12.08
C THR A 522 -4.85 14.28 -10.92
N ASP A 523 -6.13 14.12 -11.24
CA ASP A 523 -7.15 13.64 -10.30
C ASP A 523 -7.17 12.10 -10.17
N GLY A 524 -6.42 11.41 -11.04
CA GLY A 524 -6.06 10.01 -10.91
C GLY A 524 -4.94 9.79 -9.90
N ARG A 525 -4.15 8.73 -10.08
CA ARG A 525 -3.01 8.41 -9.21
C ARG A 525 -1.79 7.99 -10.05
N PHE A 526 -0.63 8.24 -9.48
CA PHE A 526 0.63 7.74 -10.04
C PHE A 526 1.11 6.52 -9.25
N SER A 527 1.87 5.66 -9.92
CA SER A 527 2.47 4.49 -9.30
C SER A 527 3.45 4.87 -8.19
N GLY A 528 3.61 4.00 -7.19
CA GLY A 528 4.68 4.10 -6.20
C GLY A 528 6.09 4.15 -6.83
N GLY A 529 6.23 3.67 -8.08
CA GLY A 529 7.45 3.76 -8.88
C GLY A 529 7.75 5.12 -9.50
N THR A 530 6.83 6.08 -9.36
CA THR A 530 6.95 7.41 -9.95
C THR A 530 8.06 8.24 -9.29
N SER A 531 8.79 8.99 -10.11
CA SER A 531 9.78 10.01 -9.71
C SER A 531 9.55 11.30 -10.51
N GLY A 532 10.16 12.41 -10.08
CA GLY A 532 9.92 13.74 -10.62
C GLY A 532 8.74 14.43 -9.94
N LEU A 533 8.41 15.64 -10.39
CA LEU A 533 7.33 16.45 -9.82
C LEU A 533 5.96 15.94 -10.32
N SER A 534 5.50 14.84 -9.70
CA SER A 534 4.24 14.18 -10.04
C SER A 534 3.27 14.28 -8.88
N ILE A 535 2.15 14.98 -9.11
CA ILE A 535 1.13 15.33 -8.12
C ILE A 535 -0.17 14.62 -8.49
N GLY A 536 -0.60 13.68 -7.66
CA GLY A 536 -1.82 12.91 -7.86
C GLY A 536 -2.90 13.20 -6.83
N HIS A 537 -4.03 12.49 -6.96
CA HIS A 537 -5.15 12.53 -6.01
C HIS A 537 -5.79 13.93 -5.89
N VAL A 538 -5.71 14.77 -6.93
CA VAL A 538 -6.34 16.10 -6.88
C VAL A 538 -7.81 15.95 -6.52
N SER A 539 -8.20 16.57 -5.43
CA SER A 539 -9.55 16.49 -4.88
C SER A 539 -10.15 17.89 -4.65
N PRO A 540 -11.40 18.08 -5.08
CA PRO A 540 -12.30 17.17 -5.80
C PRO A 540 -11.80 16.80 -7.21
N GLU A 541 -12.07 15.55 -7.66
CA GLU A 541 -11.79 15.14 -9.04
C GLU A 541 -12.65 15.88 -10.08
N ALA A 542 -12.26 15.91 -11.35
CA ALA A 542 -13.02 16.56 -12.43
C ALA A 542 -14.48 16.06 -12.49
N ALA A 543 -14.71 14.75 -12.45
CA ALA A 543 -16.05 14.16 -12.46
C ALA A 543 -16.91 14.43 -11.20
N ALA A 544 -16.32 15.07 -10.18
CA ALA A 544 -17.03 15.56 -9.00
C ALA A 544 -17.21 17.09 -8.99
N GLY A 545 -16.92 17.77 -10.08
CA GLY A 545 -17.01 19.22 -10.22
C GLY A 545 -15.76 19.98 -9.76
N GLY A 546 -14.62 19.26 -9.61
CA GLY A 546 -13.35 19.86 -9.25
C GLY A 546 -12.79 20.81 -10.31
N LEU A 547 -12.08 21.86 -9.87
CA LEU A 547 -11.53 22.88 -10.75
C LEU A 547 -10.55 22.32 -11.79
N ILE A 548 -9.91 21.17 -11.50
CA ILE A 548 -9.02 20.49 -12.46
C ILE A 548 -9.73 20.17 -13.79
N GLY A 549 -11.04 19.91 -13.78
CA GLY A 549 -11.86 19.69 -14.98
C GLY A 549 -12.17 20.96 -15.77
N LEU A 550 -11.87 22.13 -15.25
CA LEU A 550 -12.09 23.43 -15.91
C LEU A 550 -10.79 24.08 -16.41
N VAL A 551 -9.64 23.50 -16.10
CA VAL A 551 -8.35 24.00 -16.57
C VAL A 551 -8.22 23.76 -18.06
N ARG A 552 -7.64 24.75 -18.77
CA ARG A 552 -7.41 24.70 -20.23
C ARG A 552 -5.93 24.84 -20.52
N SER A 553 -5.49 24.26 -21.64
CA SER A 553 -4.10 24.43 -22.08
C SER A 553 -3.74 25.92 -22.20
N GLY A 554 -2.60 26.30 -21.64
CA GLY A 554 -2.11 27.69 -21.53
C GLY A 554 -2.44 28.37 -20.20
N ASP A 555 -3.31 27.84 -19.35
CA ASP A 555 -3.52 28.37 -17.99
C ASP A 555 -2.25 28.15 -17.14
N ILE A 556 -1.90 29.14 -16.32
CA ILE A 556 -0.68 29.04 -15.50
C ILE A 556 -0.99 28.30 -14.18
N ILE A 557 -0.21 27.28 -13.91
CA ILE A 557 -0.24 26.51 -12.65
C ILE A 557 0.97 26.91 -11.80
N ASP A 558 0.73 27.24 -10.53
CA ASP A 558 1.75 27.47 -9.53
C ASP A 558 1.80 26.31 -8.54
N ILE A 559 2.99 25.78 -8.29
CA ILE A 559 3.27 24.69 -7.34
C ILE A 559 4.35 25.17 -6.38
N ASP A 560 4.08 25.07 -5.07
CA ASP A 560 5.03 25.44 -4.01
C ASP A 560 4.98 24.37 -2.91
N ILE A 561 5.83 23.36 -3.03
CA ILE A 561 5.91 22.25 -2.09
C ILE A 561 6.30 22.74 -0.68
N PRO A 562 7.32 23.60 -0.50
CA PRO A 562 7.65 24.16 0.82
C PRO A 562 6.48 24.85 1.51
N ARG A 563 5.64 25.57 0.76
CA ARG A 563 4.44 26.23 1.32
C ARG A 563 3.21 25.35 1.32
N ARG A 564 3.30 24.13 0.79
CA ARG A 564 2.15 23.21 0.67
C ARG A 564 1.01 23.81 -0.15
N ALA A 565 1.34 24.50 -1.23
CA ALA A 565 0.37 25.21 -2.05
C ALA A 565 0.41 24.78 -3.52
N ILE A 566 -0.78 24.73 -4.13
CA ILE A 566 -0.95 24.52 -5.57
C ILE A 566 -2.15 25.34 -6.05
N SER A 567 -2.00 26.08 -7.18
CA SER A 567 -3.09 26.88 -7.69
C SER A 567 -3.02 27.08 -9.20
N VAL A 568 -4.17 27.33 -9.82
CA VAL A 568 -4.28 27.86 -11.17
C VAL A 568 -4.55 29.36 -11.11
N ARG A 569 -3.87 30.15 -11.95
CA ARG A 569 -4.02 31.60 -12.02
C ARG A 569 -5.26 31.98 -12.85
N LEU A 570 -6.43 31.75 -12.28
CA LEU A 570 -7.71 32.19 -12.85
C LEU A 570 -8.43 33.12 -11.86
N SER A 571 -9.15 34.13 -12.37
CA SER A 571 -10.03 34.93 -11.51
C SER A 571 -11.30 34.14 -11.16
N ASP A 572 -11.94 34.53 -10.06
CA ASP A 572 -13.19 33.90 -9.64
C ASP A 572 -14.30 34.03 -10.72
N GLU A 573 -14.32 35.16 -11.44
CA GLU A 573 -15.28 35.39 -12.54
C GLU A 573 -15.03 34.43 -13.72
N GLU A 574 -13.76 34.13 -14.03
CA GLU A 574 -13.40 33.21 -15.09
C GLU A 574 -13.74 31.75 -14.68
N ILE A 575 -13.48 31.38 -13.43
CA ILE A 575 -13.85 30.08 -12.88
C ILE A 575 -15.37 29.89 -12.97
N GLU A 576 -16.16 30.83 -12.51
CA GLU A 576 -17.63 30.77 -12.56
C GLU A 576 -18.14 30.71 -14.00
N ARG A 577 -17.53 31.46 -14.92
CA ARG A 577 -17.89 31.40 -16.33
C ARG A 577 -17.66 30.00 -16.92
N ARG A 578 -16.49 29.40 -16.67
CA ARG A 578 -16.15 28.05 -17.15
C ARG A 578 -17.04 26.99 -16.50
N ARG A 579 -17.38 27.16 -15.22
CA ARG A 579 -18.31 26.27 -14.52
C ARG A 579 -19.70 26.30 -15.15
N ALA A 580 -20.22 27.49 -15.44
CA ALA A 580 -21.49 27.64 -16.11
C ALA A 580 -21.49 27.04 -17.53
N GLU A 581 -20.40 27.18 -18.27
CA GLU A 581 -20.21 26.54 -19.59
C GLU A 581 -20.25 25.02 -19.48
N GLU A 582 -19.55 24.43 -18.47
CA GLU A 582 -19.53 23.00 -18.23
C GLU A 582 -20.90 22.47 -17.81
N GLU A 583 -21.58 23.15 -16.89
CA GLU A 583 -22.93 22.76 -16.44
C GLU A 583 -23.98 22.85 -17.57
N ALA A 584 -23.80 23.77 -18.52
CA ALA A 584 -24.66 23.91 -19.70
C ALA A 584 -24.61 22.68 -20.64
N ARG A 585 -23.62 21.78 -20.49
CA ARG A 585 -23.54 20.50 -21.22
C ARG A 585 -24.60 19.49 -20.76
N GLY A 586 -25.32 19.77 -19.66
CA GLY A 586 -26.40 18.91 -19.15
C GLY A 586 -25.91 17.54 -18.69
N GLU A 587 -26.42 16.46 -19.25
CA GLU A 587 -26.01 15.10 -18.87
C GLU A 587 -24.55 14.79 -19.18
N ALA A 588 -23.93 15.50 -20.11
CA ALA A 588 -22.51 15.36 -20.42
C ALA A 588 -21.60 16.23 -19.53
N ALA A 589 -22.17 17.03 -18.63
CA ALA A 589 -21.38 17.86 -17.71
C ALA A 589 -20.46 16.99 -16.85
N TRP A 590 -19.24 17.47 -16.66
CA TRP A 590 -18.19 16.80 -15.86
C TRP A 590 -17.76 15.44 -16.40
N THR A 591 -18.01 15.19 -17.68
CA THR A 591 -17.46 14.04 -18.41
C THR A 591 -16.44 14.54 -19.45
N PRO A 592 -15.50 13.71 -19.88
CA PRO A 592 -14.53 14.09 -20.90
C PRO A 592 -15.17 14.69 -22.14
N HIS A 593 -14.49 15.63 -22.79
CA HIS A 593 -14.92 16.24 -24.06
C HIS A 593 -14.58 15.37 -25.26
N VAL A 594 -13.58 14.48 -25.08
CA VAL A 594 -13.11 13.55 -26.12
C VAL A 594 -13.56 12.15 -25.77
N ASP A 595 -14.09 11.42 -26.75
CA ASP A 595 -14.43 10.01 -26.59
C ASP A 595 -13.17 9.19 -26.32
N ARG A 596 -13.19 8.46 -25.21
CA ARG A 596 -12.11 7.56 -24.83
C ARG A 596 -12.40 6.13 -25.32
N PRO A 597 -11.44 5.44 -25.95
CA PRO A 597 -11.67 4.11 -26.53
C PRO A 597 -11.76 2.97 -25.49
N ARG A 598 -11.95 3.29 -24.20
CA ARG A 598 -12.01 2.32 -23.11
C ARG A 598 -13.40 1.72 -22.90
N LYS A 599 -13.44 0.43 -22.53
CA LYS A 599 -14.69 -0.29 -22.24
C LYS A 599 -14.99 -0.28 -20.73
N VAL A 600 -15.99 0.51 -20.34
CA VAL A 600 -16.46 0.57 -18.96
C VAL A 600 -17.50 -0.52 -18.69
N SER A 601 -17.12 -1.55 -17.93
CA SER A 601 -17.98 -2.66 -17.56
C SER A 601 -19.06 -2.26 -16.56
N ALA A 602 -20.06 -3.14 -16.34
CA ALA A 602 -21.08 -2.93 -15.30
C ALA A 602 -20.47 -2.82 -13.90
N ALA A 603 -19.41 -3.59 -13.60
CA ALA A 603 -18.72 -3.53 -12.31
C ALA A 603 -18.05 -2.17 -12.08
N LEU A 604 -17.36 -1.64 -13.10
CA LEU A 604 -16.72 -0.32 -13.02
C LEU A 604 -17.75 0.81 -12.90
N ARG A 605 -18.89 0.73 -13.62
CA ARG A 605 -19.98 1.71 -13.48
C ARG A 605 -20.56 1.69 -12.07
N ALA A 606 -20.80 0.50 -11.49
CA ALA A 606 -21.31 0.38 -10.13
C ALA A 606 -20.36 0.99 -9.10
N TYR A 607 -19.04 0.78 -9.26
CA TYR A 607 -18.04 1.44 -8.43
C TYR A 607 -18.09 2.97 -8.58
N ALA A 608 -18.02 3.48 -9.81
CA ALA A 608 -18.00 4.91 -10.09
C ALA A 608 -19.22 5.67 -9.54
N MET A 609 -20.41 5.06 -9.58
CA MET A 609 -21.64 5.66 -9.03
C MET A 609 -21.56 5.91 -7.53
N LEU A 610 -20.84 5.07 -6.80
CA LEU A 610 -20.74 5.11 -5.34
C LEU A 610 -19.44 5.71 -4.83
N ALA A 611 -18.39 5.76 -5.66
CA ALA A 611 -17.06 6.18 -5.24
C ALA A 611 -17.03 7.63 -4.73
N THR A 612 -16.34 7.83 -3.62
CA THR A 612 -15.94 9.15 -3.12
C THR A 612 -14.70 9.65 -3.84
N SER A 613 -14.35 10.94 -3.70
CA SER A 613 -13.06 11.45 -4.17
C SER A 613 -11.90 10.93 -3.31
N ALA A 614 -10.68 11.14 -3.78
CA ALA A 614 -9.47 10.57 -3.17
C ALA A 614 -9.21 11.06 -1.74
N ASP A 615 -9.59 12.29 -1.39
CA ASP A 615 -9.50 12.84 -0.03
C ASP A 615 -10.31 12.04 1.02
N LEU A 616 -11.27 11.22 0.58
CA LEU A 616 -12.05 10.30 1.38
C LEU A 616 -11.71 8.82 1.10
N GLY A 617 -10.55 8.55 0.52
CA GLY A 617 -10.08 7.19 0.27
C GLY A 617 -10.66 6.50 -0.96
N ALA A 618 -11.41 7.20 -1.82
CA ALA A 618 -12.03 6.65 -3.04
C ALA A 618 -12.84 5.36 -2.76
N VAL A 619 -13.61 5.34 -1.68
CA VAL A 619 -14.44 4.21 -1.25
C VAL A 619 -15.87 4.33 -1.79
N ARG A 620 -16.57 3.22 -1.85
CA ARG A 620 -18.01 3.22 -2.12
C ARG A 620 -18.78 3.73 -0.89
N ASP A 621 -19.52 4.80 -1.04
CA ASP A 621 -20.37 5.38 0.02
C ASP A 621 -21.84 5.42 -0.41
N LEU A 622 -22.68 4.65 0.27
CA LEU A 622 -24.12 4.58 0.03
C LEU A 622 -24.84 5.88 0.39
N LYS A 623 -24.29 6.70 1.30
CA LYS A 623 -24.87 8.01 1.66
C LYS A 623 -25.03 8.93 0.45
N ARG A 624 -24.20 8.74 -0.58
CA ARG A 624 -24.29 9.47 -1.86
C ARG A 624 -25.60 9.24 -2.60
N LEU A 625 -26.24 8.10 -2.38
CA LEU A 625 -27.56 7.78 -2.92
C LEU A 625 -28.71 8.20 -1.97
N GLY A 626 -28.40 8.93 -0.90
CA GLY A 626 -29.37 9.28 0.13
C GLY A 626 -29.80 8.09 1.00
N ILE A 627 -29.06 6.98 0.96
CA ILE A 627 -29.27 5.79 1.79
C ILE A 627 -28.47 5.98 3.08
N LYS A 628 -29.19 5.92 4.23
CA LYS A 628 -28.59 6.06 5.57
C LYS A 628 -27.95 4.76 6.02
#